data_b078d85fc4cb3c811a3ca60283b2d638
#
_entry.id   b078d85fc4cb3c811a3ca60283b2d638
#
_cell.length_a   1.000
_cell.length_b   1.000
_cell.length_c   1.000
_cell.angle_alpha   90.00
_cell.angle_beta   90.00
_cell.angle_gamma   90.00
#
_symmetry.space_group_name_H-M   'P 1'
#
loop_
_entity.id
_entity.type
_entity.pdbx_description
1 polymer ?
#
loop_
_entity_poly.entity_id
_entity_poly.type
_entity_poly.pdbx_seq_one_letter_code
_entity_poly.pdbx_strand_id
1 'polypeptide(L)'
;KPPRFTMLLSKLVPKKGKANTEFCSQYYAYKDLTKSMKRRLSSLRGVYSSDGPISITTKERVKEKGKKIKELKSTHKIIRRISSNYAIYSSPGHLVGFQPKIKNTIDLKKKLFKHQIKKKFQHSLEWEKNQLAIWDNRSMLHQATPFKGNRIMHRITIL
;
A
#
# COMPACT_ATOMS: atom_id res chain seq x y z
N LYS A 1 -1.88 -7.32 -13.88
CA LYS A 1 -2.29 -7.96 -12.61
C LYS A 1 -1.43 -7.39 -11.49
N PRO A 2 -2.01 -6.93 -10.35
CA PRO A 2 -1.18 -6.41 -9.27
C PRO A 2 -0.35 -7.52 -8.62
N PRO A 3 0.86 -7.21 -8.13
CA PRO A 3 1.70 -8.17 -7.43
C PRO A 3 0.98 -8.80 -6.24
N ARG A 4 1.08 -10.10 -6.09
CA ARG A 4 0.44 -10.84 -5.01
C ARG A 4 1.27 -10.77 -3.72
N PHE A 5 2.52 -11.16 -3.80
CA PHE A 5 3.42 -11.14 -2.66
C PHE A 5 4.64 -10.28 -2.90
N THR A 6 5.18 -9.75 -1.83
CA THR A 6 6.54 -9.19 -1.81
C THR A 6 7.34 -9.91 -0.74
N MET A 7 8.57 -10.26 -1.09
CA MET A 7 9.59 -10.80 -0.19
C MET A 7 10.70 -9.76 -0.07
N LEU A 8 11.17 -9.51 1.13
CA LEU A 8 12.24 -8.56 1.40
C LEU A 8 13.25 -9.21 2.35
N LEU A 9 14.49 -9.39 1.88
CA LEU A 9 15.59 -9.91 2.66
C LEU A 9 16.54 -8.77 3.03
N SER A 10 16.81 -8.60 4.31
CA SER A 10 17.78 -7.63 4.81
C SER A 10 19.20 -8.15 4.67
N LYS A 11 20.08 -7.40 4.00
CA LYS A 11 21.52 -7.72 3.89
C LYS A 11 22.37 -6.82 4.76
N LEU A 12 22.00 -5.54 4.83
CA LEU A 12 22.60 -4.54 5.68
C LEU A 12 21.48 -3.67 6.23
N VAL A 13 21.47 -3.48 7.54
CA VAL A 13 20.49 -2.64 8.22
C VAL A 13 21.20 -1.68 9.18
N PRO A 14 20.67 -0.45 9.36
CA PRO A 14 21.14 0.46 10.39
C PRO A 14 20.94 -0.14 11.79
N LYS A 15 21.43 0.58 12.81
CA LYS A 15 21.22 0.23 14.23
C LYS A 15 19.74 -0.11 14.49
N LYS A 16 19.50 -1.12 15.33
CA LYS A 16 18.17 -1.61 15.73
C LYS A 16 17.19 -0.46 16.05
N GLY A 17 15.93 -0.60 15.63
CA GLY A 17 14.91 0.43 15.75
C GLY A 17 15.01 1.60 14.78
N LYS A 18 16.04 1.60 13.93
CA LYS A 18 16.20 2.55 12.81
C LYS A 18 15.92 1.83 11.50
N ALA A 19 15.23 2.48 10.57
CA ALA A 19 14.86 1.91 9.26
C ALA A 19 13.86 0.73 9.32
N ASN A 20 12.88 0.80 10.20
CA ASN A 20 11.81 -0.19 10.29
C ASN A 20 10.94 -0.22 9.03
N THR A 21 10.15 -1.28 8.88
CA THR A 21 9.03 -1.30 7.95
C THR A 21 7.73 -1.34 8.74
N GLU A 22 6.92 -0.30 8.54
CA GLU A 22 5.57 -0.24 9.07
C GLU A 22 4.63 -1.02 8.17
N PHE A 23 3.90 -1.97 8.75
CA PHE A 23 2.83 -2.72 8.11
C PHE A 23 1.49 -2.31 8.67
N CYS A 24 0.44 -2.34 7.83
CA CYS A 24 -0.90 -2.02 8.28
C CYS A 24 -1.91 -3.00 7.67
N SER A 25 -2.53 -3.81 8.54
CA SER A 25 -3.46 -4.87 8.13
C SER A 25 -4.78 -4.32 7.61
N GLN A 26 -5.06 -4.57 6.35
CA GLN A 26 -6.29 -4.17 5.70
C GLN A 26 -7.45 -5.15 5.96
N TYR A 27 -7.18 -6.34 6.48
CA TYR A 27 -8.19 -7.22 7.04
C TYR A 27 -8.80 -6.63 8.31
N TYR A 28 -7.97 -6.19 9.26
CA TYR A 28 -8.46 -5.55 10.49
C TYR A 28 -9.12 -4.20 10.20
N ALA A 29 -8.57 -3.43 9.26
CA ALA A 29 -9.21 -2.19 8.81
C ALA A 29 -10.59 -2.45 8.22
N TYR A 30 -10.80 -3.52 7.42
CA TYR A 30 -12.11 -3.90 6.93
C TYR A 30 -13.06 -4.33 8.06
N LYS A 31 -12.61 -5.17 8.99
CA LYS A 31 -13.43 -5.64 10.12
C LYS A 31 -13.98 -4.47 10.93
N ASP A 32 -13.16 -3.43 11.16
CA ASP A 32 -13.49 -2.21 11.94
C ASP A 32 -14.40 -1.21 11.19
N LEU A 33 -14.68 -1.40 9.91
CA LEU A 33 -15.62 -0.56 9.19
C LEU A 33 -17.06 -0.75 9.70
N THR A 34 -17.82 0.36 9.76
CA THR A 34 -19.27 0.31 10.01
C THR A 34 -19.98 -0.44 8.87
N LYS A 35 -21.16 -1.00 9.15
CA LYS A 35 -22.01 -1.67 8.15
C LYS A 35 -22.31 -0.75 6.94
N SER A 36 -22.59 0.54 7.20
CA SER A 36 -22.83 1.54 6.17
C SER A 36 -21.60 1.74 5.27
N MET A 37 -20.39 1.88 5.86
CA MET A 37 -19.17 2.07 5.10
C MET A 37 -18.80 0.80 4.30
N LYS A 38 -18.99 -0.39 4.86
CA LYS A 38 -18.81 -1.65 4.12
C LYS A 38 -19.69 -1.71 2.88
N ARG A 39 -20.99 -1.42 3.01
CA ARG A 39 -21.92 -1.36 1.86
C ARG A 39 -21.45 -0.35 0.82
N ARG A 40 -21.16 0.90 1.25
CA ARG A 40 -20.72 1.97 0.35
C ARG A 40 -19.45 1.59 -0.41
N LEU A 41 -18.43 1.08 0.25
CA LEU A 41 -17.16 0.73 -0.40
C LEU A 41 -17.26 -0.52 -1.28
N SER A 42 -18.16 -1.46 -0.97
CA SER A 42 -18.39 -2.66 -1.79
C SER A 42 -19.03 -2.34 -3.15
N SER A 43 -19.80 -1.25 -3.25
CA SER A 43 -20.38 -0.80 -4.52
C SER A 43 -19.41 -0.01 -5.39
N LEU A 44 -18.20 0.30 -4.90
CA LEU A 44 -17.23 1.14 -5.58
C LEU A 44 -16.03 0.33 -6.09
N ARG A 45 -15.51 0.78 -7.24
CA ARG A 45 -14.18 0.42 -7.72
C ARG A 45 -13.26 1.63 -7.58
N GLY A 46 -12.03 1.42 -7.15
CA GLY A 46 -11.01 2.45 -7.14
C GLY A 46 -10.35 2.57 -8.51
N VAL A 47 -10.12 3.78 -8.96
CA VAL A 47 -9.27 4.09 -10.12
C VAL A 47 -7.87 4.40 -9.60
N TYR A 48 -6.88 3.64 -10.06
CA TYR A 48 -5.49 3.75 -9.63
C TYR A 48 -4.63 4.25 -10.78
N SER A 49 -3.65 5.09 -10.43
CA SER A 49 -2.70 5.66 -11.40
C SER A 49 -1.27 5.44 -10.91
N SER A 50 -0.36 5.14 -11.84
CA SER A 50 1.08 5.15 -11.58
C SER A 50 1.60 6.57 -11.32
N ASP A 51 0.80 7.58 -11.64
CA ASP A 51 1.10 9.00 -11.51
C ASP A 51 0.58 9.62 -10.21
N GLY A 52 0.22 8.77 -9.24
CA GLY A 52 -0.21 9.19 -7.91
C GLY A 52 0.92 9.81 -7.07
N PRO A 53 0.58 10.37 -5.88
CA PRO A 53 1.54 11.12 -5.04
C PRO A 53 2.82 10.37 -4.66
N ILE A 54 2.74 9.05 -4.44
CA ILE A 54 3.92 8.23 -4.06
C ILE A 54 4.80 7.88 -5.27
N SER A 55 4.36 8.13 -6.48
CA SER A 55 5.15 7.86 -7.68
C SER A 55 6.26 8.87 -7.96
N ILE A 56 6.41 9.91 -7.12
CA ILE A 56 7.45 10.94 -7.26
C ILE A 56 8.84 10.30 -7.35
N THR A 57 9.18 9.39 -6.43
CA THR A 57 10.48 8.70 -6.44
C THR A 57 10.65 7.77 -7.65
N THR A 58 9.56 7.23 -8.18
CA THR A 58 9.58 6.44 -9.43
C THR A 58 9.77 7.37 -10.63
N LYS A 59 9.12 8.53 -10.63
CA LYS A 59 9.29 9.56 -11.67
C LYS A 59 10.73 10.08 -11.69
N GLU A 60 11.34 10.36 -10.54
CA GLU A 60 12.74 10.79 -10.44
C GLU A 60 13.68 9.75 -11.01
N ARG A 61 13.58 8.48 -10.59
CA ARG A 61 14.41 7.38 -11.11
C ARG A 61 14.29 7.15 -12.61
N VAL A 62 13.14 7.48 -13.20
CA VAL A 62 12.93 7.29 -14.64
C VAL A 62 13.34 8.52 -15.42
N LYS A 63 13.22 9.73 -14.86
CA LYS A 63 13.81 10.96 -15.41
C LYS A 63 15.33 10.81 -15.54
N GLU A 64 15.99 10.28 -14.51
CA GLU A 64 17.43 9.97 -14.51
C GLU A 64 17.82 9.00 -15.64
N LYS A 65 16.89 8.15 -16.11
CA LYS A 65 17.11 7.19 -17.21
C LYS A 65 16.65 7.70 -18.57
N GLY A 66 16.23 8.98 -18.69
CA GLY A 66 15.82 9.60 -19.96
C GLY A 66 14.56 9.01 -20.61
N LYS A 67 13.79 8.19 -19.90
CA LYS A 67 12.59 7.52 -20.45
C LYS A 67 11.31 8.32 -20.15
N LYS A 68 10.50 8.61 -21.19
CA LYS A 68 9.11 9.06 -20.98
C LYS A 68 8.28 7.91 -20.41
N ILE A 69 7.69 8.12 -19.21
CA ILE A 69 6.77 7.13 -18.62
C ILE A 69 5.36 7.44 -19.10
N LYS A 70 4.73 6.44 -19.73
CA LYS A 70 3.28 6.48 -19.98
C LYS A 70 2.56 6.24 -18.65
N GLU A 71 1.58 7.10 -18.32
CA GLU A 71 0.71 6.86 -17.18
C GLU A 71 -0.05 5.54 -17.34
N LEU A 72 0.06 4.67 -16.35
CA LEU A 72 -0.68 3.42 -16.28
C LEU A 72 -1.87 3.59 -15.35
N LYS A 73 -3.07 3.32 -15.86
CA LYS A 73 -4.31 3.31 -15.07
C LYS A 73 -4.87 1.91 -14.95
N SER A 74 -5.44 1.62 -13.79
CA SER A 74 -6.15 0.36 -13.54
C SER A 74 -7.33 0.59 -12.61
N THR A 75 -8.32 -0.31 -12.67
CA THR A 75 -9.53 -0.21 -11.85
C THR A 75 -9.77 -1.51 -11.11
N HIS A 76 -9.89 -1.44 -9.77
CA HIS A 76 -10.07 -2.59 -8.90
C HIS A 76 -11.18 -2.34 -7.86
N LYS A 77 -11.85 -3.40 -7.42
CA LYS A 77 -12.78 -3.32 -6.27
C LYS A 77 -12.04 -2.79 -5.04
N ILE A 78 -12.66 -1.84 -4.31
CA ILE A 78 -12.12 -1.32 -3.03
C ILE A 78 -12.15 -2.40 -1.96
N ILE A 79 -13.22 -3.18 -1.89
CA ILE A 79 -13.30 -4.35 -1.01
C ILE A 79 -13.00 -5.59 -1.84
N ARG A 80 -12.00 -6.35 -1.42
CA ARG A 80 -11.60 -7.61 -2.07
C ARG A 80 -11.76 -8.77 -1.13
N ARG A 81 -12.30 -9.86 -1.63
CA ARG A 81 -12.25 -11.16 -0.97
C ARG A 81 -10.91 -11.82 -1.27
N ILE A 82 -10.22 -12.28 -0.23
CA ILE A 82 -8.95 -12.99 -0.30
C ILE A 82 -9.12 -14.24 0.56
N SER A 83 -9.23 -15.40 -0.09
CA SER A 83 -9.70 -16.63 0.54
C SER A 83 -11.05 -16.43 1.23
N SER A 84 -11.17 -16.72 2.52
CA SER A 84 -12.38 -16.53 3.33
C SER A 84 -12.56 -15.12 3.90
N ASN A 85 -11.56 -14.24 3.78
CA ASN A 85 -11.54 -12.93 4.41
C ASN A 85 -11.75 -11.79 3.40
N TYR A 86 -12.19 -10.63 3.91
CA TYR A 86 -12.28 -9.40 3.14
C TYR A 86 -11.24 -8.40 3.61
N ALA A 87 -10.64 -7.69 2.66
CA ALA A 87 -9.67 -6.63 2.91
C ALA A 87 -10.02 -5.36 2.13
N ILE A 88 -9.60 -4.21 2.65
CA ILE A 88 -9.63 -2.95 1.91
C ILE A 88 -8.45 -2.98 0.93
N TYR A 89 -8.74 -2.90 -0.36
CA TYR A 89 -7.72 -2.79 -1.40
C TYR A 89 -7.66 -1.34 -1.89
N SER A 90 -6.88 -0.55 -1.19
CA SER A 90 -6.73 0.88 -1.50
C SER A 90 -5.34 1.33 -1.05
N SER A 91 -4.66 2.10 -1.89
CA SER A 91 -3.37 2.71 -1.60
C SER A 91 -3.49 4.22 -1.64
N PRO A 92 -3.10 4.94 -0.57
CA PRO A 92 -3.09 6.40 -0.54
C PRO A 92 -2.32 7.04 -1.70
N GLY A 93 -1.24 6.39 -2.13
CA GLY A 93 -0.37 6.91 -3.17
C GLY A 93 -0.81 6.66 -4.60
N HIS A 94 -1.79 5.80 -4.83
CA HIS A 94 -2.19 5.40 -6.17
C HIS A 94 -3.67 5.60 -6.47
N LEU A 95 -4.54 5.65 -5.45
CA LEU A 95 -5.97 5.85 -5.64
C LEU A 95 -6.26 7.30 -6.04
N VAL A 96 -6.67 7.51 -7.29
CA VAL A 96 -6.98 8.84 -7.84
C VAL A 96 -8.48 9.13 -7.89
N GLY A 97 -9.33 8.11 -7.94
CA GLY A 97 -10.78 8.29 -8.03
C GLY A 97 -11.58 7.02 -7.78
N PHE A 98 -12.89 7.10 -8.03
CA PHE A 98 -13.81 5.97 -7.91
C PHE A 98 -14.67 5.79 -9.16
N GLN A 99 -15.14 4.57 -9.38
CA GLN A 99 -16.18 4.21 -10.34
C GLN A 99 -17.33 3.50 -9.60
N PRO A 100 -18.62 3.90 -9.83
CA PRO A 100 -18.99 5.11 -10.58
C PRO A 100 -18.43 6.38 -9.95
N LYS A 101 -18.37 7.48 -10.71
CA LYS A 101 -17.96 8.80 -10.17
C LYS A 101 -18.90 9.20 -9.03
N ILE A 102 -18.35 9.72 -7.95
CA ILE A 102 -19.09 10.20 -6.78
C ILE A 102 -18.76 11.66 -6.51
N LYS A 103 -19.75 12.45 -6.06
CA LYS A 103 -19.58 13.89 -5.79
C LYS A 103 -18.47 14.18 -4.76
N ASN A 104 -18.41 13.42 -3.66
CA ASN A 104 -17.49 13.66 -2.55
C ASN A 104 -16.26 12.74 -2.57
N THR A 105 -15.59 12.62 -3.73
CA THR A 105 -14.40 11.76 -3.91
C THR A 105 -13.29 12.08 -2.93
N ILE A 106 -12.96 13.37 -2.74
CA ILE A 106 -11.86 13.81 -1.87
C ILE A 106 -12.13 13.43 -0.43
N ASP A 107 -13.33 13.70 0.08
CA ASP A 107 -13.69 13.42 1.47
C ASP A 107 -13.74 11.92 1.74
N LEU A 108 -14.28 11.13 0.80
CA LEU A 108 -14.30 9.69 0.94
C LEU A 108 -12.87 9.13 0.97
N LYS A 109 -11.97 9.61 0.11
CA LYS A 109 -10.56 9.24 0.13
C LYS A 109 -9.91 9.57 1.48
N LYS A 110 -10.07 10.80 1.97
CA LYS A 110 -9.51 11.24 3.28
C LYS A 110 -10.03 10.36 4.42
N LYS A 111 -11.34 10.11 4.48
CA LYS A 111 -11.96 9.25 5.50
C LYS A 111 -11.43 7.81 5.42
N LEU A 112 -11.36 7.25 4.21
CA LEU A 112 -10.87 5.90 3.97
C LEU A 112 -9.41 5.76 4.42
N PHE A 113 -8.52 6.67 4.00
CA PHE A 113 -7.10 6.61 4.35
C PHE A 113 -6.87 6.81 5.84
N LYS A 114 -7.53 7.79 6.48
CA LYS A 114 -7.46 7.97 7.93
C LYS A 114 -7.90 6.70 8.68
N HIS A 115 -8.92 6.00 8.18
CA HIS A 115 -9.38 4.75 8.78
C HIS A 115 -8.37 3.62 8.60
N GLN A 116 -7.82 3.44 7.37
CA GLN A 116 -6.91 2.35 7.03
C GLN A 116 -5.62 2.34 7.85
N ILE A 117 -5.13 3.53 8.26
CA ILE A 117 -3.84 3.69 8.95
C ILE A 117 -3.97 3.89 10.47
N LYS A 118 -5.09 3.50 11.09
CA LYS A 118 -5.21 3.55 12.55
C LYS A 118 -4.13 2.69 13.22
N LYS A 119 -3.53 3.18 14.30
CA LYS A 119 -2.45 2.48 15.03
C LYS A 119 -2.79 1.05 15.41
N LYS A 120 -4.03 0.76 15.78
CA LYS A 120 -4.49 -0.59 16.14
C LYS A 120 -4.41 -1.63 15.01
N PHE A 121 -4.16 -1.22 13.76
CA PHE A 121 -3.95 -2.11 12.61
C PHE A 121 -2.49 -2.19 12.19
N GLN A 122 -1.62 -1.43 12.85
CA GLN A 122 -0.22 -1.31 12.47
C GLN A 122 0.68 -2.26 13.27
N HIS A 123 1.76 -2.66 12.62
CA HIS A 123 2.87 -3.40 13.20
C HIS A 123 4.18 -2.85 12.63
N SER A 124 5.13 -2.54 13.51
CA SER A 124 6.46 -2.07 13.12
C SER A 124 7.43 -3.24 13.14
N LEU A 125 7.98 -3.60 11.99
CA LEU A 125 9.03 -4.61 11.88
C LEU A 125 10.39 -3.95 12.03
N GLU A 126 11.08 -4.27 13.10
CA GLU A 126 12.50 -3.98 13.28
C GLU A 126 13.32 -5.01 12.52
N TRP A 127 14.24 -4.54 11.68
CA TRP A 127 15.04 -5.41 10.85
C TRP A 127 16.32 -5.87 11.55
N GLU A 128 16.57 -7.16 11.44
CA GLU A 128 17.87 -7.76 11.75
C GLU A 128 18.56 -8.21 10.46
N LYS A 129 19.90 -8.33 10.47
CA LYS A 129 20.65 -8.81 9.31
C LYS A 129 20.21 -10.24 8.93
N ASN A 130 20.05 -10.50 7.63
CA ASN A 130 19.59 -11.77 7.05
C ASN A 130 18.13 -12.16 7.43
N GLN A 131 17.33 -11.25 7.93
CA GLN A 131 15.91 -11.47 8.18
C GLN A 131 15.13 -11.41 6.87
N LEU A 132 14.19 -12.34 6.69
CA LEU A 132 13.26 -12.38 5.55
C LEU A 132 11.85 -12.03 6.03
N ALA A 133 11.20 -11.06 5.37
CA ALA A 133 9.78 -10.80 5.54
C ALA A 133 9.04 -11.04 4.23
N ILE A 134 7.85 -11.64 4.33
CA ILE A 134 6.95 -11.92 3.20
C ILE A 134 5.57 -11.39 3.55
N TRP A 135 4.93 -10.67 2.63
CA TRP A 135 3.57 -10.16 2.83
C TRP A 135 2.73 -10.20 1.57
N ASP A 136 1.40 -10.27 1.77
CA ASP A 136 0.42 -10.19 0.69
C ASP A 136 0.06 -8.71 0.41
N ASN A 137 0.48 -8.21 -0.75
CA ASN A 137 0.22 -6.83 -1.17
C ASN A 137 -1.28 -6.50 -1.33
N ARG A 138 -2.13 -7.51 -1.39
CA ARG A 138 -3.58 -7.32 -1.56
C ARG A 138 -4.28 -6.95 -0.26
N SER A 139 -3.64 -7.22 0.88
CA SER A 139 -4.21 -7.05 2.22
C SER A 139 -3.31 -6.31 3.20
N MET A 140 -2.14 -5.84 2.75
CA MET A 140 -1.17 -5.18 3.60
C MET A 140 -0.69 -3.86 2.97
N LEU A 141 -0.93 -2.73 3.64
CA LEU A 141 -0.20 -1.50 3.36
C LEU A 141 1.15 -1.56 4.08
N HIS A 142 2.17 -0.98 3.46
CA HIS A 142 3.49 -0.93 4.06
C HIS A 142 4.26 0.32 3.63
N GLN A 143 5.16 0.76 4.50
CA GLN A 143 6.09 1.85 4.21
C GLN A 143 7.39 1.65 5.00
N ALA A 144 8.51 2.09 4.43
CA ALA A 144 9.74 2.20 5.19
C ALA A 144 9.68 3.46 6.07
N THR A 145 10.16 3.35 7.32
CA THR A 145 10.36 4.55 8.15
C THR A 145 11.59 5.32 7.67
N PRO A 146 11.64 6.65 7.86
CA PRO A 146 12.84 7.43 7.60
C PRO A 146 14.04 6.88 8.38
N PHE A 147 15.21 6.87 7.77
CA PHE A 147 16.44 6.41 8.42
C PHE A 147 17.66 7.18 7.91
N LYS A 148 18.73 7.15 8.71
CA LYS A 148 20.07 7.61 8.33
C LYS A 148 21.02 6.41 8.29
N GLY A 149 22.01 6.44 7.41
CA GLY A 149 23.00 5.38 7.22
C GLY A 149 22.66 4.44 6.07
N ASN A 150 23.42 3.34 5.95
CA ASN A 150 23.32 2.40 4.86
C ASN A 150 22.27 1.31 5.15
N ARG A 151 21.44 1.02 4.16
CA ARG A 151 20.47 -0.07 4.17
C ARG A 151 20.48 -0.78 2.83
N ILE A 152 20.73 -2.09 2.85
CA ILE A 152 20.72 -2.95 1.66
C ILE A 152 19.65 -4.02 1.86
N MET A 153 18.68 -4.03 0.97
CA MET A 153 17.57 -4.97 0.97
C MET A 153 17.45 -5.63 -0.41
N HIS A 154 17.33 -6.95 -0.42
CA HIS A 154 16.99 -7.68 -1.64
C HIS A 154 15.48 -7.88 -1.69
N ARG A 155 14.86 -7.48 -2.80
CA ARG A 155 13.42 -7.52 -2.99
C ARG A 155 13.05 -8.44 -4.15
N ILE A 156 12.09 -9.33 -3.90
CA ILE A 156 11.41 -10.14 -4.91
C ILE A 156 9.92 -9.82 -4.86
N THR A 157 9.31 -9.68 -6.03
CA THR A 157 7.87 -9.42 -6.16
C THR A 157 7.26 -10.52 -7.01
N ILE A 158 6.23 -11.20 -6.48
CA ILE A 158 5.53 -12.33 -7.10
C ILE A 158 4.17 -11.86 -7.60
N LEU A 159 3.83 -12.16 -8.87
CA LEU A 159 2.59 -11.79 -9.56
C LEU A 159 1.41 -12.72 -9.28
#